data_87ed1649a5d0312f34e89f8d047d2402
#
_entry.id   87ed1649a5d0312f34e89f8d047d2402
#
_cell.length_a   1.000
_cell.length_b   1.000
_cell.length_c   1.000
_cell.angle_alpha   90.00
_cell.angle_beta   90.00
_cell.angle_gamma   90.00
#
_symmetry.space_group_name_H-M   'P 1'
#
loop_
_entity.id
_entity.type
_entity.pdbx_description
1 polymer ?
#
loop_
_entity_poly.entity_id
_entity_poly.type
_entity_poly.pdbx_seq_one_letter_code
_entity_poly.pdbx_strand_id
1 'polypeptide(L)'
;MRTNAGESPDRRERRRAVMSPFQLILTLAVLALPFTVDVASAQPKPGVSDPMPAPMGPASPSPLQPGDAFGEQVTLPERTMVYLKGHSKWDTAIDTLTDAFKSLHEYLDKQNIKPTGPAFTVYTQTDDTGFSYQAALPIAESPKDPPKGDIAVGPAPSGKAYKFVHRGSYDAMDTTYEAITNYLDDKQLEAKDLFIEEYTTDPVKGDPDKLVVNVFVPVK
;
A
#
# COMPACT_ATOMS: atom_id res chain seq x y z
N MET A 1 30.57 14.99 -30.76
CA MET A 1 30.23 15.69 -29.51
C MET A 1 28.77 15.45 -29.24
N ARG A 2 28.45 14.56 -28.28
CA ARG A 2 27.08 14.32 -27.78
C ARG A 2 27.05 14.87 -26.37
N THR A 3 26.22 15.88 -26.16
CA THR A 3 25.97 16.51 -24.87
C THR A 3 25.04 15.62 -24.06
N ASN A 4 25.53 15.11 -22.93
CA ASN A 4 24.75 14.45 -21.90
C ASN A 4 23.84 15.50 -21.23
N ALA A 5 22.53 15.34 -21.35
CA ALA A 5 21.55 16.11 -20.60
C ALA A 5 21.56 15.59 -19.16
N GLY A 6 21.93 16.46 -18.21
CA GLY A 6 22.03 16.17 -16.79
C GLY A 6 20.67 15.83 -16.18
N GLU A 7 20.62 14.69 -15.56
CA GLU A 7 19.56 14.26 -14.65
C GLU A 7 19.58 15.12 -13.40
N SER A 8 18.45 15.75 -13.08
CA SER A 8 18.30 16.70 -11.99
C SER A 8 18.50 16.01 -10.63
N PRO A 9 19.40 16.46 -9.76
CA PRO A 9 19.70 15.80 -8.47
C PRO A 9 18.55 15.85 -7.45
N ASP A 10 17.51 16.63 -7.69
CA ASP A 10 16.38 16.87 -6.78
C ASP A 10 15.40 15.69 -6.62
N ARG A 11 15.39 14.72 -7.54
CA ARG A 11 14.52 13.55 -7.44
C ARG A 11 15.04 12.46 -6.49
N ARG A 12 16.35 12.41 -6.25
CA ARG A 12 16.95 11.37 -5.40
C ARG A 12 16.95 11.70 -3.90
N GLU A 13 16.91 12.98 -3.54
CA GLU A 13 16.91 13.38 -2.14
C GLU A 13 15.54 13.35 -1.48
N ARG A 14 14.45 13.48 -2.23
CA ARG A 14 13.07 13.42 -1.70
C ARG A 14 12.62 12.01 -1.32
N ARG A 15 13.36 10.96 -1.70
CA ARG A 15 13.03 9.56 -1.40
C ARG A 15 13.50 9.05 -0.02
N ARG A 16 14.00 9.92 0.87
CA ARG A 16 14.70 9.51 2.10
C ARG A 16 13.87 9.46 3.38
N ALA A 17 12.55 9.58 3.31
CA ALA A 17 11.70 9.57 4.51
C ALA A 17 10.36 8.86 4.31
N VAL A 18 10.33 7.74 3.59
CA VAL A 18 9.14 6.86 3.61
C VAL A 18 9.34 5.89 4.76
N MET A 19 8.77 6.25 5.92
CA MET A 19 8.57 5.28 7.00
C MET A 19 7.61 4.19 6.49
N SER A 20 7.96 2.92 6.74
CA SER A 20 7.14 1.78 6.34
C SER A 20 5.72 1.90 6.92
N PRO A 21 4.66 1.86 6.09
CA PRO A 21 3.28 1.92 6.58
C PRO A 21 2.92 0.77 7.53
N PHE A 22 3.75 -0.26 7.56
CA PHE A 22 3.50 -1.48 8.35
C PHE A 22 4.17 -1.50 9.73
N GLN A 23 5.01 -0.51 10.07
CA GLN A 23 5.64 -0.43 11.39
C GLN A 23 4.64 -0.26 12.54
N LEU A 24 3.47 0.35 12.27
CA LEU A 24 2.45 0.60 13.29
C LEU A 24 1.66 -0.65 13.71
N ILE A 25 1.60 -1.68 12.88
CA ILE A 25 0.72 -2.84 13.13
C ILE A 25 1.40 -3.92 13.98
N LEU A 26 2.73 -3.94 14.04
CA LEU A 26 3.49 -5.02 14.69
C LEU A 26 4.04 -4.69 16.09
N THR A 27 3.94 -3.45 16.59
CA THR A 27 4.62 -3.01 17.82
C THR A 27 3.73 -2.66 19.01
N LEU A 28 2.44 -2.99 19.02
CA LEU A 28 1.60 -2.75 20.20
C LEU A 28 1.44 -3.99 21.07
N ALA A 29 2.55 -4.43 21.69
CA ALA A 29 2.51 -5.19 22.93
C ALA A 29 3.55 -4.59 23.87
N VAL A 30 3.05 -4.03 25.01
CA VAL A 30 3.75 -3.73 26.29
C VAL A 30 4.30 -2.32 26.46
N LEU A 31 3.71 -1.57 27.30
CA LEU A 31 4.04 -1.01 28.62
C LEU A 31 3.51 0.42 28.82
N ALA A 32 2.45 0.52 29.58
CA ALA A 32 2.02 1.77 30.20
C ALA A 32 2.89 2.07 31.43
N LEU A 33 3.58 3.20 31.45
CA LEU A 33 4.07 3.85 32.65
C LEU A 33 3.69 5.33 32.62
N PRO A 34 3.12 5.87 33.70
CA PRO A 34 2.72 7.27 33.76
C PRO A 34 3.91 8.16 34.11
N PHE A 35 4.25 9.11 33.23
CA PHE A 35 5.12 10.24 33.59
C PHE A 35 4.28 11.50 33.72
N THR A 36 4.20 12.03 34.91
CA THR A 36 3.69 13.37 35.20
C THR A 36 4.81 14.38 34.94
N VAL A 37 4.59 15.33 34.05
CA VAL A 37 5.49 16.46 33.85
C VAL A 37 4.71 17.75 34.08
N ASP A 38 5.21 18.52 35.06
CA ASP A 38 4.74 19.84 35.45
C ASP A 38 5.12 20.88 34.39
N VAL A 39 4.16 21.65 33.88
CA VAL A 39 4.40 22.65 32.84
C VAL A 39 4.34 24.05 33.46
N ALA A 40 5.51 24.68 33.60
CA ALA A 40 5.60 26.09 33.91
C ALA A 40 5.36 26.96 32.67
N SER A 41 4.34 27.82 32.78
CA SER A 41 3.96 28.81 31.76
C SER A 41 5.01 29.91 31.61
N ALA A 42 5.50 30.13 30.39
CA ALA A 42 6.18 31.37 30.00
C ALA A 42 5.60 31.85 28.67
N GLN A 43 4.92 33.02 28.68
CA GLN A 43 4.44 33.70 27.49
C GLN A 43 5.58 34.55 26.88
N PRO A 44 5.84 34.52 25.57
CA PRO A 44 6.60 35.53 24.85
C PRO A 44 5.69 36.53 24.11
N LYS A 45 6.15 37.80 24.08
CA LYS A 45 5.54 38.94 23.42
C LYS A 45 5.53 38.82 21.89
N PRO A 46 4.58 39.49 21.17
CA PRO A 46 4.45 39.41 19.74
C PRO A 46 5.51 40.21 19.00
N GLY A 47 6.34 39.53 18.21
CA GLY A 47 7.18 40.15 17.17
C GLY A 47 6.57 39.76 15.82
N VAL A 48 6.32 40.80 15.01
CA VAL A 48 5.87 40.66 13.62
C VAL A 48 7.02 40.06 12.80
N SER A 49 6.83 38.87 12.25
CA SER A 49 7.74 38.27 11.27
C SER A 49 6.92 37.92 10.05
N ASP A 50 7.44 38.26 8.86
CA ASP A 50 6.87 37.93 7.56
C ASP A 50 6.59 36.42 7.45
N PRO A 51 5.51 36.00 6.76
CA PRO A 51 5.19 34.57 6.63
C PRO A 51 6.22 33.90 5.72
N MET A 52 7.10 33.10 6.32
CA MET A 52 7.84 32.08 5.59
C MET A 52 6.85 31.13 4.90
N PRO A 53 7.10 30.72 3.64
CA PRO A 53 6.29 29.66 3.03
C PRO A 53 6.38 28.42 3.91
N ALA A 54 5.22 27.91 4.31
CA ALA A 54 5.12 26.68 5.11
C ALA A 54 5.85 25.56 4.37
N PRO A 55 6.62 24.71 5.08
CA PRO A 55 7.15 23.50 4.49
C PRO A 55 5.96 22.67 3.97
N MET A 56 6.02 22.25 2.70
CA MET A 56 5.04 21.32 2.16
C MET A 56 5.15 20.04 2.99
N GLY A 57 4.18 19.82 3.84
CA GLY A 57 4.03 18.58 4.60
C GLY A 57 3.82 17.39 3.65
N PRO A 58 3.95 16.15 4.15
CA PRO A 58 3.67 14.96 3.36
C PRO A 58 2.28 15.09 2.73
N ALA A 59 2.17 14.67 1.46
CA ALA A 59 0.92 14.77 0.71
C ALA A 59 -0.19 14.06 1.49
N SER A 60 -1.17 14.82 1.95
CA SER A 60 -2.33 14.22 2.61
C SER A 60 -3.11 13.37 1.60
N PRO A 61 -3.63 12.20 1.99
CA PRO A 61 -4.49 11.42 1.11
C PRO A 61 -5.67 12.28 0.67
N SER A 62 -6.13 12.07 -0.56
CA SER A 62 -7.33 12.76 -1.05
C SER A 62 -8.52 12.40 -0.15
N PRO A 63 -9.40 13.35 0.17
CA PRO A 63 -10.55 13.08 1.04
C PRO A 63 -11.38 11.92 0.48
N LEU A 64 -11.88 11.05 1.38
CA LEU A 64 -12.85 10.01 1.02
C LEU A 64 -14.05 10.64 0.32
N GLN A 65 -14.52 9.99 -0.75
CA GLN A 65 -15.72 10.42 -1.47
C GLN A 65 -16.97 9.78 -0.86
N PRO A 66 -18.15 10.40 -1.01
CA PRO A 66 -19.39 9.76 -0.59
C PRO A 66 -19.55 8.38 -1.21
N GLY A 67 -19.70 7.36 -0.38
CA GLY A 67 -19.77 5.96 -0.80
C GLY A 67 -18.45 5.18 -0.74
N ASP A 68 -17.33 5.82 -0.42
CA ASP A 68 -16.09 5.11 -0.14
C ASP A 68 -16.21 4.33 1.18
N ALA A 69 -15.80 3.05 1.13
CA ALA A 69 -15.78 2.21 2.32
C ALA A 69 -14.61 2.58 3.23
N PHE A 70 -14.89 2.73 4.53
CA PHE A 70 -13.88 2.81 5.57
C PHE A 70 -14.29 1.95 6.77
N GLY A 71 -13.72 0.74 6.84
CA GLY A 71 -14.07 -0.25 7.85
C GLY A 71 -15.37 -1.02 7.53
N GLU A 72 -15.72 -1.18 6.26
CA GLU A 72 -16.83 -2.03 5.85
C GLU A 72 -16.47 -3.51 5.97
N GLN A 73 -17.28 -4.28 6.70
CA GLN A 73 -17.10 -5.72 6.76
C GLN A 73 -17.55 -6.36 5.44
N VAL A 74 -16.67 -7.13 4.84
CA VAL A 74 -16.91 -7.83 3.56
C VAL A 74 -16.53 -9.31 3.67
N THR A 75 -16.98 -10.11 2.71
CA THR A 75 -16.51 -11.48 2.52
C THR A 75 -15.79 -11.56 1.18
N LEU A 76 -14.48 -11.82 1.21
CA LEU A 76 -13.70 -12.06 0.00
C LEU A 76 -14.11 -13.41 -0.60
N PRO A 77 -14.50 -13.45 -1.89
CA PRO A 77 -14.90 -14.69 -2.54
C PRO A 77 -13.70 -15.60 -2.80
N GLU A 78 -13.96 -16.91 -2.85
CA GLU A 78 -12.98 -17.85 -3.37
C GLU A 78 -12.78 -17.62 -4.87
N ARG A 79 -11.53 -17.44 -5.29
CA ARG A 79 -11.15 -17.26 -6.70
C ARG A 79 -9.75 -17.79 -6.96
N THR A 80 -9.48 -18.18 -8.19
CA THR A 80 -8.14 -18.55 -8.62
C THR A 80 -7.38 -17.29 -9.07
N MET A 81 -6.09 -17.27 -8.78
CA MET A 81 -5.19 -16.20 -9.22
C MET A 81 -3.95 -16.79 -9.89
N VAL A 82 -3.41 -16.08 -10.88
CA VAL A 82 -2.01 -16.17 -11.25
C VAL A 82 -1.25 -15.10 -10.49
N TYR A 83 -0.10 -15.44 -9.94
CA TYR A 83 0.67 -14.51 -9.12
C TYR A 83 2.17 -14.67 -9.29
N LEU A 84 2.90 -13.60 -9.07
CA LEU A 84 4.34 -13.54 -9.00
C LEU A 84 4.76 -13.26 -7.56
N LYS A 85 5.60 -14.13 -7.01
CA LYS A 85 6.18 -13.95 -5.68
C LYS A 85 7.43 -13.11 -5.77
N GLY A 86 7.60 -12.21 -4.81
CA GLY A 86 8.81 -11.41 -4.72
C GLY A 86 9.03 -10.81 -3.34
N HIS A 87 10.13 -10.10 -3.24
CA HIS A 87 10.49 -9.26 -2.11
C HIS A 87 10.90 -7.90 -2.63
N SER A 88 10.55 -6.83 -1.94
CA SER A 88 10.94 -5.46 -2.28
C SER A 88 11.26 -4.66 -1.04
N LYS A 89 12.05 -3.61 -1.22
CA LYS A 89 12.19 -2.54 -0.24
C LYS A 89 11.06 -1.53 -0.42
N TRP A 90 10.76 -0.79 0.64
CA TRP A 90 9.70 0.22 0.62
C TRP A 90 9.96 1.36 -0.38
N ASP A 91 11.21 1.78 -0.55
CA ASP A 91 11.61 2.85 -1.46
C ASP A 91 11.47 2.51 -2.96
N THR A 92 11.34 1.21 -3.29
CA THR A 92 11.16 0.70 -4.65
C THR A 92 9.84 -0.05 -4.85
N ALA A 93 8.93 0.05 -3.88
CA ALA A 93 7.69 -0.74 -3.84
C ALA A 93 6.87 -0.61 -5.12
N ILE A 94 6.50 0.61 -5.50
CA ILE A 94 5.61 0.85 -6.66
C ILE A 94 6.26 0.41 -7.98
N ASP A 95 7.56 0.65 -8.17
CA ASP A 95 8.28 0.25 -9.37
C ASP A 95 8.32 -1.29 -9.47
N THR A 96 8.65 -1.96 -8.35
CA THR A 96 8.72 -3.43 -8.27
C THR A 96 7.36 -4.08 -8.53
N LEU A 97 6.30 -3.58 -7.92
CA LEU A 97 4.95 -4.11 -8.11
C LEU A 97 4.44 -3.87 -9.54
N THR A 98 4.70 -2.69 -10.11
CA THR A 98 4.35 -2.37 -11.49
C THR A 98 5.02 -3.33 -12.47
N ASP A 99 6.30 -3.64 -12.29
CA ASP A 99 7.03 -4.58 -13.15
C ASP A 99 6.54 -6.02 -12.96
N ALA A 100 6.16 -6.41 -11.75
CA ALA A 100 5.53 -7.70 -11.50
C ALA A 100 4.17 -7.83 -12.22
N PHE A 101 3.32 -6.80 -12.18
CA PHE A 101 2.05 -6.80 -12.91
C PHE A 101 2.25 -6.82 -14.43
N LYS A 102 3.22 -6.08 -14.98
CA LYS A 102 3.56 -6.18 -16.42
C LYS A 102 3.92 -7.61 -16.81
N SER A 103 4.78 -8.26 -16.01
CA SER A 103 5.20 -9.65 -16.27
C SER A 103 4.03 -10.62 -16.23
N LEU A 104 3.08 -10.44 -15.31
CA LEU A 104 1.87 -11.26 -15.24
C LEU A 104 0.95 -11.02 -16.44
N HIS A 105 0.74 -9.79 -16.86
CA HIS A 105 -0.04 -9.48 -18.07
C HIS A 105 0.59 -10.11 -19.32
N GLU A 106 1.92 -9.97 -19.50
CA GLU A 106 2.63 -10.61 -20.61
C GLU A 106 2.49 -12.13 -20.60
N TYR A 107 2.53 -12.76 -19.42
CA TYR A 107 2.32 -14.20 -19.30
C TYR A 107 0.89 -14.59 -19.69
N LEU A 108 -0.13 -13.90 -19.18
CA LEU A 108 -1.53 -14.19 -19.51
C LEU A 108 -1.86 -13.92 -20.99
N ASP A 109 -1.31 -12.87 -21.58
CA ASP A 109 -1.49 -12.55 -23.01
C ASP A 109 -0.95 -13.68 -23.90
N LYS A 110 0.21 -14.27 -23.55
CA LYS A 110 0.76 -15.44 -24.27
C LYS A 110 -0.13 -16.67 -24.16
N GLN A 111 -0.91 -16.78 -23.08
CA GLN A 111 -1.87 -17.88 -22.86
C GLN A 111 -3.27 -17.59 -23.41
N ASN A 112 -3.51 -16.37 -23.94
CA ASN A 112 -4.83 -15.86 -24.34
C ASN A 112 -5.86 -15.86 -23.19
N ILE A 113 -5.41 -15.65 -21.95
CA ILE A 113 -6.24 -15.55 -20.76
C ILE A 113 -6.41 -14.08 -20.38
N LYS A 114 -7.67 -13.68 -20.11
CA LYS A 114 -7.97 -12.34 -19.61
C LYS A 114 -8.18 -12.39 -18.10
N PRO A 115 -7.62 -11.44 -17.35
CA PRO A 115 -7.97 -11.27 -15.94
C PRO A 115 -9.48 -11.05 -15.77
N THR A 116 -10.05 -11.58 -14.67
CA THR A 116 -11.48 -11.48 -14.37
C THR A 116 -11.81 -10.32 -13.42
N GLY A 117 -10.81 -9.55 -13.03
CA GLY A 117 -10.96 -8.40 -12.13
C GLY A 117 -9.67 -7.60 -11.99
N PRO A 118 -9.65 -6.61 -11.09
CA PRO A 118 -8.50 -5.78 -10.85
C PRO A 118 -7.26 -6.56 -10.40
N ALA A 119 -6.07 -5.99 -10.68
CA ALA A 119 -4.82 -6.45 -10.11
C ALA A 119 -4.82 -6.24 -8.59
N PHE A 120 -4.13 -7.10 -7.86
CA PHE A 120 -3.99 -6.95 -6.41
C PHE A 120 -2.67 -7.50 -5.91
N THR A 121 -2.20 -6.94 -4.78
CA THR A 121 -1.02 -7.41 -4.05
C THR A 121 -1.45 -8.03 -2.74
N VAL A 122 -0.93 -9.22 -2.44
CA VAL A 122 -1.00 -9.82 -1.10
C VAL A 122 0.34 -9.65 -0.42
N TYR A 123 0.38 -8.88 0.66
CA TYR A 123 1.55 -8.74 1.52
C TYR A 123 1.58 -9.89 2.51
N THR A 124 2.62 -10.71 2.46
CA THR A 124 2.72 -11.94 3.27
C THR A 124 3.71 -11.80 4.44
N GLN A 125 4.61 -10.85 4.36
CA GLN A 125 5.54 -10.47 5.42
C GLN A 125 5.95 -9.01 5.21
N THR A 126 6.12 -8.29 6.31
CA THR A 126 6.54 -6.89 6.30
C THR A 126 7.48 -6.62 7.46
N ASP A 127 8.50 -5.81 7.24
CA ASP A 127 9.40 -5.30 8.24
C ASP A 127 9.84 -3.85 7.91
N ASP A 128 10.73 -3.29 8.72
CA ASP A 128 11.21 -1.91 8.56
C ASP A 128 11.97 -1.68 7.24
N THR A 129 12.45 -2.74 6.61
CA THR A 129 13.31 -2.66 5.41
C THR A 129 12.55 -2.94 4.13
N GLY A 130 11.45 -3.69 4.19
CA GLY A 130 10.70 -4.09 3.01
C GLY A 130 9.59 -5.10 3.29
N PHE A 131 9.18 -5.78 2.25
CA PHE A 131 8.06 -6.71 2.30
C PHE A 131 8.21 -7.88 1.34
N SER A 132 7.61 -9.01 1.69
CA SER A 132 7.37 -10.14 0.78
C SER A 132 5.95 -10.05 0.24
N TYR A 133 5.78 -10.28 -1.05
CA TYR A 133 4.51 -10.08 -1.72
C TYR A 133 4.17 -11.18 -2.71
N GLN A 134 2.88 -11.22 -3.07
CA GLN A 134 2.34 -11.89 -4.24
C GLN A 134 1.58 -10.84 -5.05
N ALA A 135 2.17 -10.33 -6.14
CA ALA A 135 1.45 -9.55 -7.13
C ALA A 135 0.56 -10.50 -7.93
N ALA A 136 -0.72 -10.22 -8.10
CA ALA A 136 -1.68 -11.19 -8.58
C ALA A 136 -2.73 -10.61 -9.54
N LEU A 137 -3.18 -11.45 -10.48
CA LEU A 137 -4.32 -11.22 -11.36
C LEU A 137 -5.33 -12.36 -11.19
N PRO A 138 -6.62 -12.07 -10.93
CA PRO A 138 -7.64 -13.10 -10.84
C PRO A 138 -7.94 -13.68 -12.22
N ILE A 139 -8.11 -15.00 -12.30
CA ILE A 139 -8.38 -15.72 -13.54
C ILE A 139 -9.53 -16.70 -13.37
N ALA A 140 -10.30 -16.94 -14.46
CA ALA A 140 -11.35 -17.97 -14.50
C ALA A 140 -10.82 -19.33 -14.92
N GLU A 141 -9.83 -19.34 -15.81
CA GLU A 141 -9.29 -20.56 -16.41
C GLU A 141 -7.81 -20.71 -16.07
N SER A 142 -7.38 -21.93 -15.76
CA SER A 142 -5.97 -22.24 -15.55
C SER A 142 -5.21 -22.18 -16.88
N PRO A 143 -3.96 -21.63 -16.87
CA PRO A 143 -3.10 -21.62 -18.05
C PRO A 143 -2.85 -23.06 -18.59
N LYS A 144 -2.79 -23.19 -19.92
CA LYS A 144 -2.47 -24.46 -20.57
C LYS A 144 -1.03 -24.87 -20.35
N ASP A 145 -0.12 -23.90 -20.46
CA ASP A 145 1.28 -24.12 -20.17
C ASP A 145 1.55 -23.71 -18.71
N PRO A 146 2.09 -24.63 -17.89
CA PRO A 146 2.42 -24.33 -16.52
C PRO A 146 3.35 -23.13 -16.40
N PRO A 147 3.11 -22.20 -15.46
CA PRO A 147 4.02 -21.10 -15.23
C PRO A 147 5.40 -21.59 -14.78
N LYS A 148 6.43 -20.79 -15.05
CA LYS A 148 7.83 -21.08 -14.70
C LYS A 148 8.41 -19.96 -13.85
N GLY A 149 9.45 -20.30 -13.08
CA GLY A 149 10.13 -19.31 -12.21
C GLY A 149 9.24 -18.91 -11.02
N ASP A 150 9.14 -17.62 -10.79
CA ASP A 150 8.43 -17.05 -9.64
C ASP A 150 6.92 -16.87 -9.87
N ILE A 151 6.44 -17.18 -11.08
CA ILE A 151 5.01 -17.17 -11.41
C ILE A 151 4.38 -18.50 -10.99
N ALA A 152 3.23 -18.43 -10.35
CA ALA A 152 2.44 -19.61 -9.95
C ALA A 152 0.94 -19.36 -10.10
N VAL A 153 0.15 -20.41 -10.02
CA VAL A 153 -1.31 -20.37 -9.98
C VAL A 153 -1.79 -21.00 -8.68
N GLY A 154 -2.78 -20.38 -8.06
CA GLY A 154 -3.32 -20.89 -6.80
C GLY A 154 -4.55 -20.12 -6.33
N PRO A 155 -5.10 -20.49 -5.16
CA PRO A 155 -6.24 -19.79 -4.59
C PRO A 155 -5.82 -18.38 -4.10
N ALA A 156 -6.69 -17.39 -4.33
CA ALA A 156 -6.58 -16.07 -3.70
C ALA A 156 -7.03 -16.15 -2.23
N PRO A 157 -6.55 -15.24 -1.35
CA PRO A 157 -7.09 -15.13 -0.02
C PRO A 157 -8.61 -14.90 -0.05
N SER A 158 -9.34 -15.60 0.83
CA SER A 158 -10.79 -15.57 0.91
C SER A 158 -11.29 -15.49 2.35
N GLY A 159 -12.57 -15.20 2.55
CA GLY A 159 -13.21 -15.15 3.86
C GLY A 159 -13.42 -13.73 4.39
N LYS A 160 -13.67 -13.60 5.69
CA LYS A 160 -13.97 -12.31 6.33
C LYS A 160 -12.80 -11.34 6.25
N ALA A 161 -13.11 -10.09 5.86
CA ALA A 161 -12.16 -8.98 5.86
C ALA A 161 -12.89 -7.65 6.12
N TYR A 162 -12.13 -6.64 6.48
CA TYR A 162 -12.59 -5.25 6.48
C TYR A 162 -12.01 -4.52 5.28
N LYS A 163 -12.86 -3.75 4.60
CA LYS A 163 -12.50 -2.98 3.42
C LYS A 163 -12.32 -1.51 3.78
N PHE A 164 -11.24 -0.94 3.27
CA PHE A 164 -10.92 0.49 3.35
C PHE A 164 -10.57 0.98 1.95
N VAL A 165 -10.86 2.25 1.65
CA VAL A 165 -10.50 2.84 0.36
C VAL A 165 -9.40 3.87 0.58
N HIS A 166 -8.31 3.71 -0.16
CA HIS A 166 -7.28 4.74 -0.32
C HIS A 166 -7.50 5.51 -1.61
N ARG A 167 -7.32 6.84 -1.56
CA ARG A 167 -7.28 7.72 -2.73
C ARG A 167 -6.09 8.65 -2.64
N GLY A 168 -5.32 8.73 -3.71
CA GLY A 168 -4.16 9.61 -3.79
C GLY A 168 -2.91 8.93 -4.31
N SER A 169 -1.76 9.52 -4.03
CA SER A 169 -0.47 8.94 -4.39
C SER A 169 -0.15 7.71 -3.54
N TYR A 170 0.70 6.83 -4.07
CA TYR A 170 1.20 5.70 -3.30
C TYR A 170 1.96 6.15 -2.04
N ASP A 171 2.67 7.27 -2.11
CA ASP A 171 3.39 7.85 -0.96
C ASP A 171 2.46 8.27 0.20
N ALA A 172 1.16 8.46 -0.07
CA ALA A 172 0.17 8.79 0.95
C ALA A 172 -0.49 7.53 1.59
N MET A 173 -0.09 6.32 1.20
CA MET A 173 -0.61 5.07 1.78
C MET A 173 -0.33 4.96 3.28
N ASP A 174 0.78 5.51 3.76
CA ASP A 174 1.14 5.53 5.19
C ASP A 174 0.02 6.08 6.07
N THR A 175 -0.55 7.22 5.68
CA THR A 175 -1.66 7.85 6.42
C THR A 175 -2.92 6.96 6.41
N THR A 176 -3.16 6.25 5.30
CA THR A 176 -4.29 5.32 5.21
C THR A 176 -4.07 4.12 6.13
N TYR A 177 -2.87 3.56 6.18
CA TYR A 177 -2.55 2.44 7.08
C TYR A 177 -2.59 2.84 8.55
N GLU A 178 -2.16 4.06 8.90
CA GLU A 178 -2.32 4.61 10.25
C GLU A 178 -3.80 4.67 10.65
N ALA A 179 -4.66 5.19 9.76
CA ALA A 179 -6.09 5.25 10.00
C ALA A 179 -6.74 3.85 10.11
N ILE A 180 -6.29 2.88 9.31
CA ILE A 180 -6.72 1.47 9.40
C ILE A 180 -6.36 0.89 10.77
N THR A 181 -5.11 1.08 11.23
CA THR A 181 -4.65 0.58 12.52
C THR A 181 -5.50 1.15 13.65
N ASN A 182 -5.71 2.47 13.68
CA ASN A 182 -6.55 3.12 14.67
C ASN A 182 -7.99 2.56 14.67
N TYR A 183 -8.55 2.30 13.48
CA TYR A 183 -9.88 1.70 13.35
C TYR A 183 -9.93 0.28 13.93
N LEU A 184 -8.94 -0.56 13.62
CA LEU A 184 -8.88 -1.94 14.13
C LEU A 184 -8.77 -1.96 15.66
N ASP A 185 -7.94 -1.08 16.23
CA ASP A 185 -7.76 -0.94 17.68
C ASP A 185 -9.05 -0.47 18.35
N ASP A 186 -9.70 0.56 17.83
CA ASP A 186 -10.98 1.08 18.36
C ASP A 186 -12.09 0.02 18.34
N LYS A 187 -12.08 -0.85 17.35
CA LYS A 187 -13.06 -1.95 17.21
C LYS A 187 -12.62 -3.26 17.85
N GLN A 188 -11.42 -3.30 18.43
CA GLN A 188 -10.83 -4.50 19.04
C GLN A 188 -10.80 -5.68 18.05
N LEU A 189 -10.44 -5.40 16.79
CA LEU A 189 -10.34 -6.36 15.70
C LEU A 189 -8.90 -6.87 15.59
N GLU A 190 -8.72 -8.17 15.55
CA GLU A 190 -7.42 -8.79 15.36
C GLU A 190 -7.21 -9.15 13.88
N ALA A 191 -6.30 -8.44 13.22
CA ALA A 191 -5.91 -8.71 11.85
C ALA A 191 -5.16 -10.05 11.75
N LYS A 192 -5.29 -10.72 10.60
CA LYS A 192 -4.37 -11.80 10.23
C LYS A 192 -3.05 -11.20 9.72
N ASP A 193 -2.01 -12.04 9.67
CA ASP A 193 -0.66 -11.62 9.23
C ASP A 193 -0.56 -11.46 7.70
N LEU A 194 -1.57 -10.83 7.10
CA LEU A 194 -1.59 -10.49 5.68
C LEU A 194 -2.52 -9.31 5.40
N PHE A 195 -2.17 -8.54 4.37
CA PHE A 195 -2.96 -7.43 3.84
C PHE A 195 -3.10 -7.59 2.34
N ILE A 196 -4.19 -7.05 1.77
CA ILE A 196 -4.46 -7.13 0.35
C ILE A 196 -4.75 -5.72 -0.17
N GLU A 197 -4.00 -5.27 -1.17
CA GLU A 197 -4.26 -4.05 -1.93
C GLU A 197 -4.81 -4.42 -3.30
N GLU A 198 -6.06 -4.09 -3.57
CA GLU A 198 -6.69 -4.27 -4.89
C GLU A 198 -6.73 -2.92 -5.61
N TYR A 199 -6.08 -2.84 -6.77
CA TYR A 199 -5.90 -1.59 -7.50
C TYR A 199 -7.09 -1.35 -8.45
N THR A 200 -8.02 -0.50 -8.04
CA THR A 200 -9.14 -0.09 -8.90
C THR A 200 -8.64 0.79 -10.07
N THR A 201 -7.61 1.60 -9.83
CA THR A 201 -6.83 2.27 -10.87
C THR A 201 -5.79 1.29 -11.40
N ASP A 202 -5.66 1.15 -12.72
CA ASP A 202 -4.66 0.27 -13.33
C ASP A 202 -3.23 0.63 -12.86
N PRO A 203 -2.53 -0.25 -12.14
CA PRO A 203 -1.23 0.08 -11.54
C PRO A 203 -0.09 0.18 -12.57
N VAL A 204 -0.33 -0.26 -13.82
CA VAL A 204 0.65 -0.20 -14.92
C VAL A 204 0.48 1.05 -15.78
N LYS A 205 -0.77 1.47 -16.01
CA LYS A 205 -1.12 2.55 -16.95
C LYS A 205 -1.70 3.78 -16.27
N GLY A 206 -2.14 3.65 -15.02
CA GLY A 206 -2.75 4.72 -14.25
C GLY A 206 -1.75 5.78 -13.82
N ASP A 207 -2.28 6.90 -13.36
CA ASP A 207 -1.51 7.99 -12.76
C ASP A 207 -1.15 7.60 -11.31
N PRO A 208 0.13 7.43 -10.95
CA PRO A 208 0.53 7.00 -9.61
C PRO A 208 0.18 8.01 -8.51
N ASP A 209 -0.13 9.25 -8.88
CA ASP A 209 -0.55 10.29 -7.94
C ASP A 209 -2.07 10.30 -7.70
N LYS A 210 -2.83 9.47 -8.44
CA LYS A 210 -4.30 9.42 -8.40
C LYS A 210 -4.83 8.00 -8.27
N LEU A 211 -4.18 7.21 -7.46
CA LEU A 211 -4.59 5.83 -7.23
C LEU A 211 -5.93 5.75 -6.49
N VAL A 212 -6.68 4.73 -6.80
CA VAL A 212 -7.80 4.25 -6.00
C VAL A 212 -7.51 2.80 -5.66
N VAL A 213 -7.27 2.53 -4.39
CA VAL A 213 -6.88 1.21 -3.89
C VAL A 213 -7.87 0.77 -2.81
N ASN A 214 -8.43 -0.42 -2.97
CA ASN A 214 -9.17 -1.08 -1.92
C ASN A 214 -8.17 -1.86 -1.05
N VAL A 215 -8.02 -1.48 0.21
CA VAL A 215 -7.23 -2.23 1.17
C VAL A 215 -8.17 -3.17 1.92
N PHE A 216 -7.91 -4.47 1.83
CA PHE A 216 -8.63 -5.48 2.61
C PHE A 216 -7.75 -6.00 3.73
N VAL A 217 -8.30 -5.99 4.94
CA VAL A 217 -7.66 -6.53 6.14
C VAL A 217 -8.44 -7.76 6.60
N PRO A 218 -7.96 -8.97 6.30
CA PRO A 218 -8.54 -10.19 6.85
C PRO A 218 -8.40 -10.23 8.37
N VAL A 219 -9.46 -10.67 9.06
CA VAL A 219 -9.51 -10.76 10.52
C VAL A 219 -9.65 -12.20 10.99
N LYS A 220 -9.24 -12.46 12.25
CA LYS A 220 -9.37 -13.77 12.90
C LYS A 220 -10.78 -14.09 13.32
#